data_dc0b5aa1b6704721dc2782c8ce0f4846
#
_entry.id   dc0b5aa1b6704721dc2782c8ce0f4846
#
_cell.length_a   1.000
_cell.length_b   1.000
_cell.length_c   1.000
_cell.angle_alpha   90.00
_cell.angle_beta   90.00
_cell.angle_gamma   90.00
#
_symmetry.space_group_name_H-M   'P 1'
#
loop_
_entity.id
_entity.type
_entity.pdbx_description
1 polymer ?
#
loop_
_entity_poly.entity_id
_entity_poly.type
_entity_poly.pdbx_seq_one_letter_code
_entity_poly.pdbx_strand_id
1 'polypeptide(L)'
;MLTATEIAGFAGAGLAGAAYVPQVSHLIRARCSGGISRLAFGVWLLSSVLTTTRAIAIGAGVFIVLGGIEIVATAVIMLCAIRYKDTPCPSHLPSHPGGSRPCTELQTTHLKGTT
;
A
#
# COMPACT_ATOMS: atom_id res chain seq x y z
N MET A 1 17.10 -29.68 8.02
CA MET A 1 15.97 -30.05 7.14
C MET A 1 14.82 -29.11 7.44
N LEU A 2 14.26 -28.47 6.41
CA LEU A 2 13.06 -27.61 6.57
C LEU A 2 11.85 -28.50 6.86
N THR A 3 11.07 -28.14 7.86
CA THR A 3 9.80 -28.80 8.16
C THR A 3 8.73 -28.42 7.14
N ALA A 4 7.68 -29.23 7.00
CA ALA A 4 6.55 -28.92 6.10
C ALA A 4 5.89 -27.58 6.45
N THR A 5 5.86 -27.23 7.74
CA THR A 5 5.32 -25.95 8.23
C THR A 5 6.19 -24.74 7.85
N GLU A 6 7.50 -24.92 7.85
CA GLU A 6 8.42 -23.86 7.39
C GLU A 6 8.32 -23.64 5.89
N ILE A 7 8.22 -24.71 5.09
CA ILE A 7 7.99 -24.64 3.64
C ILE A 7 6.69 -23.91 3.35
N ALA A 8 5.60 -24.25 4.03
CA ALA A 8 4.31 -23.57 3.88
C ALA A 8 4.40 -22.09 4.30
N GLY A 9 5.15 -21.78 5.36
CA GLY A 9 5.39 -20.40 5.80
C GLY A 9 6.14 -19.55 4.78
N PHE A 10 7.22 -20.08 4.20
CA PHE A 10 7.97 -19.38 3.15
C PHE A 10 7.15 -19.23 1.86
N ALA A 11 6.33 -20.23 1.48
CA ALA A 11 5.42 -20.12 0.36
C ALA A 11 4.38 -19.01 0.60
N GLY A 12 3.81 -18.94 1.82
CA GLY A 12 2.90 -17.87 2.23
C GLY A 12 3.54 -16.49 2.17
N ALA A 13 4.77 -16.35 2.66
CA ALA A 13 5.53 -15.10 2.60
C ALA A 13 5.79 -14.67 1.15
N GLY A 14 6.11 -15.61 0.26
CA GLY A 14 6.27 -15.35 -1.17
C GLY A 14 4.99 -14.88 -1.85
N LEU A 15 3.86 -15.52 -1.53
CA LEU A 15 2.54 -15.11 -2.03
C LEU A 15 2.14 -13.71 -1.53
N ALA A 16 2.39 -13.41 -0.26
CA ALA A 16 2.16 -12.09 0.30
C ALA A 16 3.01 -11.03 -0.40
N GLY A 17 4.29 -11.32 -0.66
CA GLY A 17 5.16 -10.44 -1.45
C GLY A 17 4.65 -10.22 -2.86
N ALA A 18 4.20 -11.27 -3.54
CA ALA A 18 3.64 -11.19 -4.89
C ALA A 18 2.39 -10.31 -4.97
N ALA A 19 1.59 -10.25 -3.90
CA ALA A 19 0.40 -9.39 -3.83
C ALA A 19 0.73 -7.88 -3.90
N TYR A 20 1.93 -7.46 -3.52
CA TYR A 20 2.37 -6.07 -3.66
C TYR A 20 2.75 -5.69 -5.10
N VAL A 21 3.10 -6.66 -5.94
CA VAL A 21 3.58 -6.42 -7.32
C VAL A 21 2.59 -5.60 -8.16
N PRO A 22 1.29 -5.94 -8.24
CA PRO A 22 0.34 -5.16 -9.03
C PRO A 22 0.18 -3.74 -8.50
N GLN A 23 0.20 -3.54 -7.18
CA GLN A 23 0.09 -2.22 -6.57
C GLN A 23 1.30 -1.35 -6.86
N VAL A 24 2.51 -1.88 -6.66
CA VAL A 24 3.77 -1.17 -6.94
C VAL A 24 3.88 -0.87 -8.44
N SER A 25 3.56 -1.84 -9.31
CA SER A 25 3.62 -1.64 -10.76
C SER A 25 2.62 -0.58 -11.24
N HIS A 26 1.42 -0.55 -10.67
CA HIS A 26 0.45 0.50 -10.96
C HIS A 26 0.96 1.89 -10.57
N LEU A 27 1.50 2.04 -9.35
CA LEU A 27 2.07 3.29 -8.88
C LEU A 27 3.18 3.82 -9.79
N ILE A 28 4.10 2.93 -10.18
CA ILE A 28 5.25 3.30 -11.01
C ILE A 28 4.81 3.67 -12.43
N ARG A 29 3.88 2.89 -13.03
CA ARG A 29 3.41 3.08 -14.41
C ARG A 29 2.45 4.26 -14.54
N ALA A 30 1.45 4.32 -13.68
CA ALA A 30 0.44 5.36 -13.72
C ALA A 30 0.91 6.68 -13.09
N ARG A 31 1.99 6.66 -12.30
CA ARG A 31 2.52 7.82 -11.56
C ARG A 31 1.44 8.56 -10.76
N CYS A 32 0.46 7.81 -10.27
CA CYS A 32 -0.72 8.30 -9.59
C CYS A 32 -0.79 7.71 -8.18
N SER A 33 -0.89 8.56 -7.17
CA SER A 33 -1.05 8.17 -5.77
C SER A 33 -2.47 8.31 -5.25
N GLY A 34 -3.44 8.52 -6.13
CA GLY A 34 -4.86 8.66 -5.77
C GLY A 34 -5.37 7.43 -5.02
N GLY A 35 -6.00 7.65 -3.88
CA GLY A 35 -6.56 6.58 -3.05
C GLY A 35 -5.57 5.91 -2.07
N ILE A 36 -4.28 6.31 -2.06
CA ILE A 36 -3.29 5.75 -1.12
C ILE A 36 -3.19 6.64 0.12
N SER A 37 -3.57 6.08 1.28
CA SER A 37 -3.40 6.74 2.56
C SER A 37 -1.94 6.64 3.03
N ARG A 38 -1.20 7.73 2.95
CA ARG A 38 0.19 7.80 3.42
C ARG A 38 0.33 7.50 4.91
N LEU A 39 -0.66 7.94 5.70
CA LEU A 39 -0.68 7.66 7.13
C LEU A 39 -0.81 6.16 7.40
N ALA A 40 -1.74 5.48 6.71
CA ALA A 40 -1.95 4.05 6.86
C ALA A 40 -0.68 3.26 6.50
N PHE A 41 -0.03 3.59 5.38
CA PHE A 41 1.22 2.94 4.97
C PHE A 41 2.40 3.28 5.90
N GLY A 42 2.42 4.48 6.49
CA GLY A 42 3.41 4.86 7.50
C GLY A 42 3.28 4.03 8.78
N VAL A 43 2.05 3.88 9.28
CA VAL A 43 1.76 3.03 10.45
C VAL A 43 2.10 1.57 10.15
N TRP A 44 1.77 1.07 8.95
CA TRP A 44 2.09 -0.29 8.53
C TRP A 44 3.61 -0.52 8.46
N LEU A 45 4.36 0.41 7.87
CA LEU A 45 5.82 0.32 7.79
C LEU A 45 6.44 0.24 9.20
N LEU A 46 5.99 1.09 10.13
CA LEU A 46 6.45 1.06 11.52
C LEU A 46 6.14 -0.31 12.16
N SER A 47 4.92 -0.81 11.99
CA SER A 47 4.51 -2.13 12.49
C SER A 47 5.40 -3.24 11.94
N SER A 48 5.68 -3.25 10.63
CA SER A 48 6.53 -4.25 9.97
C SER A 48 7.96 -4.21 10.51
N VAL A 49 8.51 -3.04 10.77
CA VAL A 49 9.85 -2.89 11.38
C VAL A 49 9.88 -3.48 12.78
N LEU A 50 8.90 -3.17 13.64
CA LEU A 50 8.83 -3.68 15.01
C LEU A 50 8.66 -5.20 15.03
N THR A 51 7.78 -5.73 14.18
CA THR A 51 7.53 -7.19 14.07
C THR A 51 8.77 -7.92 13.58
N THR A 52 9.46 -7.38 12.56
CA THR A 52 10.68 -7.97 12.02
C THR A 52 11.81 -7.95 13.05
N THR A 53 11.94 -6.86 13.79
CA THR A 53 12.94 -6.78 14.89
C THR A 53 12.70 -7.87 15.93
N ARG A 54 11.45 -8.11 16.32
CA ARG A 54 11.09 -9.19 17.23
C ARG A 54 11.39 -10.56 16.61
N ALA A 55 11.06 -10.76 15.32
CA ALA A 55 11.33 -12.01 14.60
C ALA A 55 12.81 -12.34 14.55
N ILE A 56 13.68 -11.35 14.34
CA ILE A 56 15.15 -11.49 14.39
C ILE A 56 15.60 -11.93 15.79
N ALA A 57 15.08 -11.28 16.84
CA ALA A 57 15.46 -11.56 18.21
C ALA A 57 15.14 -13.00 18.64
N ILE A 58 14.07 -13.61 18.10
CA ILE A 58 13.67 -15.00 18.40
C ILE A 58 14.11 -16.01 17.34
N GLY A 59 14.80 -15.57 16.27
CA GLY A 59 15.28 -16.46 15.21
C GLY A 59 14.17 -17.03 14.30
N ALA A 60 13.01 -16.36 14.18
CA ALA A 60 11.87 -16.83 13.41
C ALA A 60 12.04 -16.53 11.91
N GLY A 61 12.76 -17.40 11.18
CA GLY A 61 13.19 -17.19 9.79
C GLY A 61 12.07 -16.81 8.83
N VAL A 62 10.91 -17.47 8.87
CA VAL A 62 9.75 -17.16 8.02
C VAL A 62 9.27 -15.72 8.20
N PHE A 63 9.16 -15.27 9.45
CA PHE A 63 8.73 -13.91 9.78
C PHE A 63 9.80 -12.86 9.46
N ILE A 64 11.09 -13.21 9.49
CA ILE A 64 12.16 -12.32 9.06
C ILE A 64 12.05 -12.06 7.56
N VAL A 65 11.84 -13.10 6.74
CA VAL A 65 11.67 -12.98 5.30
C VAL A 65 10.41 -12.20 4.95
N LEU A 66 9.28 -12.55 5.57
CA LEU A 66 8.01 -11.86 5.35
C LEU A 66 8.13 -10.37 5.71
N GLY A 67 8.63 -10.06 6.89
CA GLY A 67 8.80 -8.69 7.34
C GLY A 67 9.78 -7.89 6.47
N GLY A 68 10.85 -8.52 5.99
CA GLY A 68 11.76 -7.89 5.02
C GLY A 68 11.05 -7.51 3.71
N ILE A 69 10.24 -8.41 3.16
CA ILE A 69 9.43 -8.14 1.96
C ILE A 69 8.45 -6.98 2.22
N GLU A 70 7.75 -7.01 3.36
CA GLU A 70 6.78 -5.96 3.73
C GLU A 70 7.44 -4.60 3.89
N ILE A 71 8.59 -4.51 4.56
CA ILE A 71 9.33 -3.27 4.75
C ILE A 71 9.72 -2.68 3.40
N VAL A 72 10.30 -3.49 2.50
CA VAL A 72 10.73 -3.02 1.17
C VAL A 72 9.53 -2.57 0.35
N ALA A 73 8.48 -3.41 0.25
CA ALA A 73 7.28 -3.08 -0.54
C ALA A 73 6.59 -1.81 -0.02
N THR A 74 6.41 -1.70 1.29
CA THR A 74 5.74 -0.55 1.93
C THR A 74 6.57 0.72 1.79
N ALA A 75 7.91 0.63 1.92
CA ALA A 75 8.80 1.76 1.71
C ALA A 75 8.73 2.27 0.26
N VAL A 76 8.73 1.38 -0.74
CA VAL A 76 8.59 1.73 -2.16
C VAL A 76 7.24 2.41 -2.41
N ILE A 77 6.15 1.85 -1.91
CA ILE A 77 4.81 2.45 -2.04
C ILE A 77 4.78 3.85 -1.41
N MET A 78 5.34 4.00 -0.20
CA MET A 78 5.40 5.28 0.50
C MET A 78 6.19 6.32 -0.29
N LEU A 79 7.39 5.96 -0.78
CA LEU A 79 8.23 6.84 -1.58
C LEU A 79 7.51 7.28 -2.87
N CYS A 80 6.87 6.34 -3.57
CA CYS A 80 6.06 6.65 -4.76
C CYS A 80 4.88 7.56 -4.41
N ALA A 81 4.17 7.29 -3.31
CA ALA A 81 3.04 8.11 -2.87
C ALA A 81 3.44 9.55 -2.48
N ILE A 82 4.66 9.73 -1.94
CA ILE A 82 5.22 11.04 -1.64
C ILE A 82 5.64 11.75 -2.93
N ARG A 83 6.32 11.02 -3.84
CA ARG A 83 6.86 11.57 -5.10
C ARG A 83 5.77 11.99 -6.08
N TYR A 84 4.65 11.25 -6.12
CA TYR A 84 3.54 11.48 -7.06
C TYR A 84 2.33 12.16 -6.39
N LYS A 85 2.54 12.82 -5.26
CA LYS A 85 1.49 13.45 -4.44
C LYS A 85 0.57 14.39 -5.23
N ASP A 86 1.14 15.16 -6.17
CA ASP A 86 0.44 16.23 -6.87
C ASP A 86 0.14 15.88 -8.35
N THR A 87 0.28 14.60 -8.71
CA THR A 87 0.05 14.15 -10.08
C THR A 87 -1.40 13.73 -10.25
N PRO A 88 -2.22 14.45 -11.07
CA PRO A 88 -3.60 14.07 -11.34
C PRO A 88 -3.65 12.75 -12.10
N CYS A 89 -4.53 11.84 -11.67
CA CYS A 89 -4.74 10.58 -12.36
C CYS A 89 -5.57 10.78 -13.63
N PRO A 90 -5.06 10.44 -14.82
CA PRO A 90 -5.83 10.55 -16.06
C PRO A 90 -7.12 9.75 -16.04
N SER A 91 -7.17 8.63 -15.32
CA SER A 91 -8.34 7.75 -15.19
C SER A 91 -9.40 8.25 -14.22
N HIS A 92 -9.12 9.28 -13.42
CA HIS A 92 -10.06 9.88 -12.48
C HIS A 92 -10.52 11.29 -12.91
N LEU A 93 -10.08 11.77 -14.07
CA LEU A 93 -10.66 12.96 -14.67
C LEU A 93 -12.08 12.62 -15.12
N PRO A 94 -13.12 13.29 -14.60
CA PRO A 94 -14.48 13.08 -15.08
C PRO A 94 -14.53 13.41 -16.56
N SER A 95 -14.98 12.44 -17.38
CA SER A 95 -15.21 12.58 -18.82
C SER A 95 -16.45 13.46 -19.05
N HIS A 96 -16.44 14.68 -18.54
CA HIS A 96 -17.50 15.65 -18.85
C HIS A 96 -16.93 16.75 -19.74
N PRO A 97 -17.41 16.85 -21.00
CA PRO A 97 -17.19 18.04 -21.79
C PRO A 97 -18.09 19.16 -21.25
N GLY A 98 -17.56 19.92 -20.30
CA GLY A 98 -18.22 21.15 -19.84
C GLY A 98 -18.54 21.25 -18.35
N GLY A 99 -17.55 21.24 -17.47
CA GLY A 99 -17.84 21.60 -16.08
C GLY A 99 -16.77 21.20 -15.09
N SER A 100 -15.84 22.08 -14.84
CA SER A 100 -14.94 22.02 -13.69
C SER A 100 -15.73 22.25 -12.39
N ARG A 101 -16.21 21.17 -11.76
CA ARG A 101 -16.61 21.25 -10.35
C ARG A 101 -15.47 20.72 -9.49
N PRO A 102 -14.94 21.50 -8.55
CA PRO A 102 -13.92 21.01 -7.60
C PRO A 102 -14.53 19.91 -6.72
N CYS A 103 -13.74 18.86 -6.44
CA CYS A 103 -14.12 17.69 -5.66
C CYS A 103 -14.61 17.99 -4.22
N THR A 104 -14.56 19.23 -3.79
CA THR A 104 -15.00 19.69 -2.47
C THR A 104 -16.54 19.77 -2.36
N GLU A 105 -17.28 19.80 -3.46
CA GLU A 105 -18.74 20.03 -3.43
C GLU A 105 -19.56 18.74 -3.32
N LEU A 106 -18.98 17.58 -3.66
CA LEU A 106 -19.68 16.29 -3.56
C LEU A 106 -19.83 15.77 -2.12
N GLN A 107 -19.02 16.25 -1.21
CA GLN A 107 -19.03 15.79 0.18
C GLN A 107 -20.07 16.51 1.06
N THR A 108 -20.55 17.69 0.63
CA THR A 108 -21.52 18.47 1.39
C THR A 108 -22.99 18.15 1.04
N THR A 109 -23.26 17.54 -0.10
CA THR A 109 -24.64 17.18 -0.50
C THR A 109 -25.15 15.89 0.16
N HIS A 110 -24.27 15.00 0.60
CA HIS A 110 -24.66 13.75 1.26
C HIS A 110 -25.07 13.92 2.74
N LEU A 111 -24.73 15.05 3.35
CA LEU A 111 -25.06 15.33 4.77
C LEU A 111 -26.37 16.13 4.95
N LYS A 112 -27.02 16.57 3.87
CA LYS A 112 -28.23 17.39 3.93
C LYS A 112 -29.54 16.64 3.64
N GLY A 113 -29.47 15.34 3.41
CA GLY A 113 -30.61 14.50 3.00
C GLY A 113 -31.21 13.59 4.07
N THR A 114 -30.84 13.74 5.34
CA THR A 114 -31.43 12.96 6.46
C THR A 114 -31.85 13.89 7.59
N THR A 115 -32.99 14.52 7.42
CA THR A 115 -33.90 14.98 8.49
C THR A 115 -35.30 14.68 8.08
#